data_a71a63d864020f7f4811e85c42a15329
#
_entry.id   a71a63d864020f7f4811e85c42a15329
#
_cell.length_a   1.000
_cell.length_b   1.000
_cell.length_c   1.000
_cell.angle_alpha   90.00
_cell.angle_beta   90.00
_cell.angle_gamma   90.00
#
_symmetry.space_group_name_H-M   'P 1'
#
loop_
_entity.id
_entity.type
_entity.pdbx_description
1 polymer ?
#
loop_
_entity_poly.entity_id
_entity_poly.type
_entity_poly.pdbx_seq_one_letter_code
_entity_poly.pdbx_strand_id
1 'polypeptide(L)'
;MKKLLVALLFCLVPGSAGYPQATGAKLFATPVPLDPDDPAHRVVGRLRYLAGWQLTSRQRDFGGYSALRVTGDRFFALADTGHYLRFRMAEPGMISESRFGKLPAFPAYGSGRGDRDSESMTVGPEGDIWIGFESHNAILRYQADLLQLHAIAWPPAMKGWSRNSGPEAMVRLDGGRFVVFAEGAVIGAQVHAALLFPGDPTNPRNVPFQFGYRAPLPGYVPTDAAQLPDGRLVVLHRRFGLFDGFSAAVAIVDPAMITPGGTVGGELVAELKPPLTVDNMEGISVVREGGRTILWMISDDNQMPIERTLLLKFTLD
;
A
#
# COMPACT_ATOMS: atom_id res chain seq x y z
N MET A 1 -5.36 -25.17 56.47
CA MET A 1 -5.31 -25.34 55.00
C MET A 1 -6.41 -24.47 54.41
N LYS A 2 -6.07 -23.26 53.93
CA LYS A 2 -7.03 -22.33 53.28
C LYS A 2 -6.96 -22.56 51.76
N LYS A 3 -8.03 -23.00 51.16
CA LYS A 3 -8.17 -23.16 49.70
C LYS A 3 -8.40 -21.79 49.09
N LEU A 4 -7.43 -21.36 48.25
CA LEU A 4 -7.53 -20.14 47.43
C LEU A 4 -8.37 -20.46 46.20
N LEU A 5 -9.53 -19.84 46.12
CA LEU A 5 -10.41 -19.92 44.93
C LEU A 5 -9.99 -18.85 43.96
N VAL A 6 -9.33 -19.24 42.84
CA VAL A 6 -9.03 -18.34 41.75
C VAL A 6 -10.26 -18.23 40.87
N ALA A 7 -10.93 -17.10 40.92
CA ALA A 7 -12.01 -16.76 40.00
C ALA A 7 -11.42 -16.27 38.71
N LEU A 8 -11.55 -17.04 37.61
CA LEU A 8 -11.27 -16.59 36.26
C LEU A 8 -12.38 -15.61 35.85
N LEU A 9 -12.03 -14.34 35.78
CA LEU A 9 -12.89 -13.31 35.20
C LEU A 9 -12.79 -13.41 33.68
N PHE A 10 -13.77 -14.01 33.03
CA PHE A 10 -13.93 -13.91 31.58
C PHE A 10 -14.42 -12.49 31.26
N CYS A 11 -13.53 -11.63 30.81
CA CYS A 11 -13.91 -10.39 30.16
C CYS A 11 -14.57 -10.72 28.80
N LEU A 12 -15.88 -10.68 28.76
CA LEU A 12 -16.66 -10.61 27.53
C LEU A 12 -16.28 -9.29 26.83
N VAL A 13 -15.44 -9.36 25.82
CA VAL A 13 -15.23 -8.25 24.90
C VAL A 13 -16.54 -8.02 24.16
N PRO A 14 -17.18 -6.83 24.27
CA PRO A 14 -18.38 -6.57 23.49
C PRO A 14 -18.04 -6.71 22.02
N GLY A 15 -18.82 -7.52 21.29
CA GLY A 15 -18.65 -7.73 19.87
C GLY A 15 -18.62 -6.39 19.16
N SER A 16 -17.57 -6.15 18.36
CA SER A 16 -17.45 -4.97 17.52
C SER A 16 -18.67 -4.92 16.59
N ALA A 17 -19.56 -3.97 16.81
CA ALA A 17 -20.63 -3.69 15.87
C ALA A 17 -19.95 -3.26 14.55
N GLY A 18 -20.03 -4.13 13.54
CA GLY A 18 -19.50 -3.84 12.21
C GLY A 18 -20.12 -2.55 11.71
N TYR A 19 -19.27 -1.60 11.27
CA TYR A 19 -19.75 -0.38 10.67
C TYR A 19 -20.54 -0.72 9.40
N PRO A 20 -21.74 -0.11 9.19
CA PRO A 20 -22.52 -0.37 8.00
C PRO A 20 -21.71 0.04 6.77
N GLN A 21 -21.48 -0.92 5.88
CA GLN A 21 -20.88 -0.64 4.58
C GLN A 21 -21.90 0.14 3.74
N ALA A 22 -21.55 1.34 3.28
CA ALA A 22 -22.38 2.07 2.34
C ALA A 22 -22.38 1.34 0.99
N THR A 23 -23.45 0.61 0.73
CA THR A 23 -23.67 -0.05 -0.57
C THR A 23 -24.39 0.92 -1.51
N GLY A 24 -23.96 0.97 -2.78
CA GLY A 24 -24.60 1.77 -3.83
C GLY A 24 -24.06 3.19 -4.01
N ALA A 25 -22.95 3.54 -3.36
CA ALA A 25 -22.22 4.76 -3.65
C ALA A 25 -21.64 4.71 -5.07
N LYS A 26 -21.95 5.73 -5.88
CA LYS A 26 -21.45 5.78 -7.25
C LYS A 26 -19.99 6.18 -7.28
N LEU A 27 -19.16 5.33 -7.89
CA LEU A 27 -17.79 5.59 -8.27
C LEU A 27 -17.75 5.76 -9.79
N PHE A 28 -17.12 6.81 -10.27
CA PHE A 28 -16.97 7.11 -11.68
C PHE A 28 -15.51 7.01 -12.09
N ALA A 29 -15.27 6.57 -13.32
CA ALA A 29 -13.95 6.48 -13.93
C ALA A 29 -13.96 7.25 -15.25
N THR A 30 -13.25 8.38 -15.29
CA THR A 30 -13.09 9.18 -16.50
C THR A 30 -11.75 8.85 -17.15
N PRO A 31 -11.70 8.39 -18.41
CA PRO A 31 -10.46 8.04 -19.07
C PRO A 31 -9.48 9.22 -19.12
N VAL A 32 -8.19 8.94 -18.93
CA VAL A 32 -7.10 9.90 -19.11
C VAL A 32 -6.02 9.32 -20.02
N PRO A 33 -5.36 10.11 -20.88
CA PRO A 33 -4.20 9.66 -21.65
C PRO A 33 -2.97 9.59 -20.75
N LEU A 34 -1.90 8.88 -21.14
CA LEU A 34 -0.60 8.95 -20.49
C LEU A 34 0.02 10.34 -20.66
N ASP A 35 -0.07 10.88 -21.86
CA ASP A 35 0.42 12.20 -22.22
C ASP A 35 -0.73 13.02 -22.77
N PRO A 36 -1.17 14.10 -22.09
CA PRO A 36 -2.25 14.95 -22.56
C PRO A 36 -1.92 15.65 -23.88
N ASP A 37 -0.64 15.96 -24.14
CA ASP A 37 -0.19 16.68 -25.33
C ASP A 37 0.07 15.74 -26.52
N ASP A 38 0.36 14.45 -26.25
CA ASP A 38 0.50 13.39 -27.24
C ASP A 38 -0.25 12.12 -26.83
N PRO A 39 -1.53 11.97 -27.13
CA PRO A 39 -2.32 10.78 -26.80
C PRO A 39 -1.82 9.47 -27.43
N ALA A 40 -0.92 9.54 -28.42
CA ALA A 40 -0.27 8.37 -29.00
C ALA A 40 0.94 7.88 -28.18
N HIS A 41 1.48 8.71 -27.31
CA HIS A 41 2.57 8.36 -26.41
C HIS A 41 2.11 7.27 -25.42
N ARG A 42 2.71 6.10 -25.48
CA ARG A 42 2.30 4.92 -24.70
C ARG A 42 3.44 4.26 -23.93
N VAL A 43 4.68 4.72 -24.05
CA VAL A 43 5.83 4.04 -23.49
C VAL A 43 6.63 5.01 -22.62
N VAL A 44 6.92 4.59 -21.39
CA VAL A 44 7.81 5.30 -20.48
C VAL A 44 8.75 4.29 -19.83
N GLY A 45 10.05 4.39 -20.14
CA GLY A 45 11.02 3.37 -19.75
C GLY A 45 10.62 1.99 -20.28
N ARG A 46 10.49 1.01 -19.39
CA ARG A 46 10.05 -0.35 -19.68
C ARG A 46 8.53 -0.56 -19.45
N LEU A 47 7.80 0.50 -19.17
CA LEU A 47 6.36 0.43 -18.99
C LEU A 47 5.64 0.86 -20.27
N ARG A 48 4.67 0.06 -20.70
CA ARG A 48 3.73 0.40 -21.77
C ARG A 48 2.37 0.69 -21.16
N TYR A 49 1.91 1.90 -21.32
CA TYR A 49 0.59 2.34 -20.89
C TYR A 49 -0.53 1.63 -21.67
N LEU A 50 -1.45 1.04 -20.93
CA LEU A 50 -2.63 0.37 -21.47
C LEU A 50 -3.88 1.24 -21.37
N ALA A 51 -4.10 1.81 -20.18
CA ALA A 51 -5.25 2.65 -19.89
C ALA A 51 -5.03 3.42 -18.57
N GLY A 52 -5.82 4.46 -18.34
CA GLY A 52 -5.88 5.16 -17.07
C GLY A 52 -7.17 5.91 -16.90
N TRP A 53 -7.52 6.17 -15.65
CA TRP A 53 -8.75 6.85 -15.29
C TRP A 53 -8.50 7.79 -14.11
N GLN A 54 -9.18 8.92 -14.14
CA GLN A 54 -9.45 9.69 -12.94
C GLN A 54 -10.69 9.10 -12.28
N LEU A 55 -10.54 8.65 -11.05
CA LEU A 55 -11.65 8.18 -10.22
C LEU A 55 -12.28 9.37 -9.50
N THR A 56 -13.61 9.37 -9.40
CA THR A 56 -14.36 10.39 -8.65
C THR A 56 -15.57 9.78 -7.96
N SER A 57 -15.91 10.31 -6.77
CA SER A 57 -17.11 9.92 -6.04
C SER A 57 -17.64 11.11 -5.23
N ARG A 58 -18.94 11.10 -4.91
CA ARG A 58 -19.54 12.03 -3.95
C ARG A 58 -19.50 11.53 -2.51
N GLN A 59 -18.89 10.37 -2.28
CA GLN A 59 -18.70 9.87 -0.91
C GLN A 59 -17.69 10.76 -0.18
N ARG A 60 -18.05 11.12 1.04
CA ARG A 60 -17.21 11.98 1.89
C ARG A 60 -15.83 11.39 2.16
N ASP A 61 -15.76 10.07 2.23
CA ASP A 61 -14.57 9.32 2.61
C ASP A 61 -13.85 8.76 1.36
N PHE A 62 -14.05 9.36 0.18
CA PHE A 62 -13.36 9.04 -1.04
C PHE A 62 -12.05 9.82 -1.14
N GLY A 63 -10.97 9.18 -1.60
CA GLY A 63 -9.64 9.78 -1.75
C GLY A 63 -8.67 9.33 -0.66
N GLY A 64 -7.45 9.89 -0.67
CA GLY A 64 -6.42 9.56 0.32
C GLY A 64 -5.86 8.14 0.20
N TYR A 65 -5.78 7.54 -0.99
CA TYR A 65 -5.42 6.13 -1.15
C TYR A 65 -3.92 5.91 -1.12
N SER A 66 -3.42 5.28 -0.04
CA SER A 66 -2.03 4.92 0.21
C SER A 66 -1.64 3.51 -0.25
N ALA A 67 -2.61 2.60 -0.46
CA ALA A 67 -2.30 1.24 -0.91
C ALA A 67 -3.36 0.68 -1.86
N LEU A 68 -2.91 -0.20 -2.78
CA LEU A 68 -3.78 -0.85 -3.78
C LEU A 68 -3.51 -2.36 -3.85
N ARG A 69 -4.59 -3.15 -3.90
CA ARG A 69 -4.52 -4.57 -4.28
C ARG A 69 -5.57 -4.90 -5.33
N VAL A 70 -5.14 -5.59 -6.38
CA VAL A 70 -5.99 -6.02 -7.49
C VAL A 70 -5.94 -7.54 -7.60
N THR A 71 -7.10 -8.17 -7.74
CA THR A 71 -7.23 -9.61 -7.97
C THR A 71 -8.29 -9.86 -9.03
N GLY A 72 -7.86 -10.25 -10.22
CA GLY A 72 -8.76 -10.31 -11.39
C GLY A 72 -9.36 -8.94 -11.70
N ASP A 73 -10.68 -8.85 -11.66
CA ASP A 73 -11.45 -7.62 -11.86
C ASP A 73 -11.81 -6.86 -10.56
N ARG A 74 -11.30 -7.33 -9.42
CA ARG A 74 -11.61 -6.79 -8.09
C ARG A 74 -10.48 -5.89 -7.61
N PHE A 75 -10.85 -4.70 -7.21
CA PHE A 75 -9.96 -3.66 -6.68
C PHE A 75 -10.25 -3.43 -5.20
N PHE A 76 -9.19 -3.27 -4.45
CA PHE A 76 -9.22 -2.91 -3.06
C PHE A 76 -8.18 -1.81 -2.81
N ALA A 77 -8.64 -0.59 -2.55
CA ALA A 77 -7.81 0.55 -2.20
C ALA A 77 -8.02 0.91 -0.74
N LEU A 78 -6.95 1.16 -0.01
CA LEU A 78 -6.93 1.57 1.39
C LEU A 78 -6.42 3.00 1.45
N ALA A 79 -7.09 3.85 2.23
CA ALA A 79 -6.72 5.24 2.45
C ALA A 79 -5.97 5.43 3.78
N ASP A 80 -5.13 6.46 3.86
CA ASP A 80 -4.40 6.92 5.05
C ASP A 80 -5.31 7.13 6.29
N THR A 81 -6.55 7.51 6.07
CA THR A 81 -7.58 7.69 7.10
C THR A 81 -8.19 6.38 7.63
N GLY A 82 -7.72 5.22 7.13
CA GLY A 82 -8.29 3.91 7.41
C GLY A 82 -9.64 3.66 6.76
N HIS A 83 -10.07 4.51 5.82
CA HIS A 83 -11.19 4.20 4.95
C HIS A 83 -10.72 3.30 3.81
N TYR A 84 -11.62 2.51 3.26
CA TYR A 84 -11.30 1.67 2.12
C TYR A 84 -12.39 1.68 1.08
N LEU A 85 -11.98 1.45 -0.16
CA LEU A 85 -12.84 1.29 -1.33
C LEU A 85 -12.61 -0.09 -1.93
N ARG A 86 -13.69 -0.86 -2.13
CA ARG A 86 -13.70 -2.08 -2.93
C ARG A 86 -14.64 -1.89 -4.10
N PHE A 87 -14.21 -2.28 -5.30
CA PHE A 87 -15.03 -2.22 -6.51
C PHE A 87 -14.61 -3.29 -7.52
N ARG A 88 -15.46 -3.50 -8.53
CA ARG A 88 -15.13 -4.32 -9.69
C ARG A 88 -15.03 -3.45 -10.93
N MET A 89 -14.09 -3.81 -11.82
CA MET A 89 -13.93 -3.24 -13.15
C MET A 89 -13.71 -4.39 -14.15
N ALA A 90 -14.79 -5.06 -14.55
CA ALA A 90 -14.74 -6.18 -15.49
C ALA A 90 -14.36 -5.74 -16.91
N GLU A 91 -14.82 -4.54 -17.32
CA GLU A 91 -14.44 -3.89 -18.56
C GLU A 91 -13.77 -2.55 -18.26
N PRO A 92 -12.81 -2.08 -19.10
CA PRO A 92 -12.08 -0.84 -18.87
C PRO A 92 -13.00 0.36 -18.62
N GLY A 93 -12.89 0.97 -17.45
CA GLY A 93 -13.68 2.12 -17.02
C GLY A 93 -15.11 1.81 -16.55
N MET A 94 -15.60 0.58 -16.72
CA MET A 94 -16.93 0.19 -16.23
C MET A 94 -16.85 -0.34 -14.79
N ILE A 95 -17.18 0.53 -13.84
CA ILE A 95 -17.17 0.21 -12.43
C ILE A 95 -18.51 -0.34 -11.98
N SER A 96 -18.47 -1.43 -11.24
CA SER A 96 -19.61 -2.04 -10.56
C SER A 96 -19.27 -2.43 -9.13
N GLU A 97 -20.28 -2.73 -8.33
CA GLU A 97 -20.15 -3.25 -6.96
C GLU A 97 -19.26 -2.39 -6.05
N SER A 98 -19.28 -1.05 -6.22
CA SER A 98 -18.49 -0.18 -5.36
C SER A 98 -19.02 -0.18 -3.92
N ARG A 99 -18.10 -0.36 -2.96
CA ARG A 99 -18.37 -0.40 -1.52
C ARG A 99 -17.30 0.39 -0.79
N PHE A 100 -17.76 1.31 0.05
CA PHE A 100 -16.91 2.05 0.98
C PHE A 100 -17.03 1.47 2.37
N GLY A 101 -15.94 1.41 3.08
CA GLY A 101 -15.89 0.93 4.46
C GLY A 101 -14.79 1.64 5.23
N LYS A 102 -14.66 1.25 6.50
CA LYS A 102 -13.67 1.81 7.40
C LYS A 102 -13.10 0.70 8.28
N LEU A 103 -11.78 0.74 8.50
CA LEU A 103 -11.12 -0.15 9.44
C LEU A 103 -11.69 0.04 10.86
N PRO A 104 -11.75 -1.02 11.68
CA PRO A 104 -12.01 -0.89 13.10
C PRO A 104 -11.06 0.12 13.74
N ALA A 105 -11.49 0.74 14.86
CA ALA A 105 -10.61 1.61 15.63
C ALA A 105 -9.39 0.83 16.12
N PHE A 106 -8.24 1.51 16.15
CA PHE A 106 -7.02 0.90 16.68
C PHE A 106 -7.22 0.56 18.17
N PRO A 107 -7.03 -0.69 18.61
CA PRO A 107 -7.48 -1.15 19.92
C PRO A 107 -6.87 -0.44 21.12
N ALA A 108 -5.73 0.21 20.95
CA ALA A 108 -4.97 0.79 22.06
C ALA A 108 -5.23 2.30 22.28
N TYR A 109 -5.85 3.02 21.34
CA TYR A 109 -5.76 4.49 21.32
C TYR A 109 -7.04 5.26 20.94
N GLY A 110 -8.20 4.72 20.93
CA GLY A 110 -9.41 5.51 20.66
C GLY A 110 -9.76 5.65 19.17
N SER A 111 -10.41 6.76 18.78
CA SER A 111 -10.99 6.93 17.44
C SER A 111 -10.48 8.15 16.67
N GLY A 112 -9.33 8.69 17.07
CA GLY A 112 -8.70 9.84 16.41
C GLY A 112 -8.27 9.57 14.98
N ARG A 113 -8.05 10.62 14.18
CA ARG A 113 -7.60 10.49 12.78
C ARG A 113 -6.23 9.81 12.69
N GLY A 114 -5.28 10.17 13.57
CA GLY A 114 -3.95 9.54 13.66
C GLY A 114 -3.96 8.10 14.18
N ASP A 115 -5.10 7.60 14.70
CA ASP A 115 -5.21 6.21 15.13
C ASP A 115 -5.45 5.22 13.98
N ARG A 116 -5.63 5.72 12.75
CA ARG A 116 -5.88 4.91 11.55
C ARG A 116 -4.99 5.27 10.37
N ASP A 117 -3.87 5.89 10.64
CA ASP A 117 -2.83 6.29 9.70
C ASP A 117 -2.23 5.05 9.01
N SER A 118 -2.99 4.53 8.04
CA SER A 118 -2.72 3.26 7.36
C SER A 118 -2.05 3.52 6.02
N GLU A 119 -0.78 3.11 5.89
CA GLU A 119 0.07 3.48 4.76
C GLU A 119 0.38 2.30 3.83
N SER A 120 0.43 1.11 4.35
CA SER A 120 0.72 -0.07 3.52
C SER A 120 -0.25 -1.22 3.76
N MET A 121 -0.43 -2.03 2.71
CA MET A 121 -1.30 -3.20 2.79
C MET A 121 -0.75 -4.36 1.98
N THR A 122 -0.80 -5.58 2.52
CA THR A 122 -0.58 -6.81 1.74
C THR A 122 -1.60 -7.88 2.10
N VAL A 123 -1.89 -8.76 1.13
CA VAL A 123 -2.92 -9.79 1.26
C VAL A 123 -2.27 -11.16 1.13
N GLY A 124 -2.62 -12.07 2.04
CA GLY A 124 -2.18 -13.45 2.00
C GLY A 124 -3.06 -14.36 1.13
N PRO A 125 -2.59 -15.58 0.86
CA PRO A 125 -3.31 -16.52 0.00
C PRO A 125 -4.67 -16.97 0.58
N GLU A 126 -4.83 -16.93 1.90
CA GLU A 126 -6.10 -17.27 2.60
C GLU A 126 -7.01 -16.05 2.77
N GLY A 127 -6.60 -14.88 2.26
CA GLY A 127 -7.35 -13.65 2.32
C GLY A 127 -7.06 -12.78 3.54
N ASP A 128 -6.21 -13.21 4.47
CA ASP A 128 -5.75 -12.35 5.57
C ASP A 128 -5.06 -11.10 5.02
N ILE A 129 -5.25 -10.00 5.72
CA ILE A 129 -4.77 -8.67 5.31
C ILE A 129 -3.87 -8.12 6.41
N TRP A 130 -2.63 -7.80 6.06
CA TRP A 130 -1.72 -7.05 6.91
C TRP A 130 -1.71 -5.60 6.49
N ILE A 131 -1.79 -4.71 7.46
CA ILE A 131 -1.80 -3.25 7.27
C ILE A 131 -0.73 -2.65 8.15
N GLY A 132 0.13 -1.82 7.55
CA GLY A 132 1.10 -0.99 8.24
C GLY A 132 0.45 0.31 8.70
N PHE A 133 0.71 0.70 9.97
CA PHE A 133 0.20 1.93 10.56
C PHE A 133 1.38 2.81 10.94
N GLU A 134 1.41 4.00 10.35
CA GLU A 134 2.53 4.91 10.44
C GLU A 134 2.67 5.53 11.84
N SER A 135 1.65 6.21 12.33
CA SER A 135 1.67 6.92 13.60
C SER A 135 2.06 6.04 14.80
N HIS A 136 1.93 4.73 14.67
CA HIS A 136 2.19 3.75 15.70
C HIS A 136 3.39 2.86 15.42
N ASN A 137 3.94 2.90 14.19
CA ASN A 137 4.95 1.97 13.72
C ASN A 137 4.54 0.51 14.02
N ALA A 138 3.30 0.17 13.64
CA ALA A 138 2.68 -1.11 13.94
C ALA A 138 2.22 -1.82 12.67
N ILE A 139 2.13 -3.14 12.75
CA ILE A 139 1.54 -3.98 11.70
C ILE A 139 0.37 -4.74 12.31
N LEU A 140 -0.81 -4.59 11.71
CA LEU A 140 -2.03 -5.26 12.13
C LEU A 140 -2.43 -6.30 11.09
N ARG A 141 -2.83 -7.49 11.56
CA ARG A 141 -3.39 -8.56 10.72
C ARG A 141 -4.89 -8.65 10.93
N TYR A 142 -5.64 -8.55 9.85
CA TYR A 142 -7.10 -8.67 9.81
C TYR A 142 -7.54 -9.89 9.01
N GLN A 143 -8.79 -10.34 9.25
CA GLN A 143 -9.48 -11.24 8.32
C GLN A 143 -9.80 -10.53 7.00
N ALA A 144 -10.14 -11.32 5.97
CA ALA A 144 -10.47 -10.83 4.63
C ALA A 144 -11.63 -9.82 4.58
N ASP A 145 -12.54 -9.89 5.56
CA ASP A 145 -13.67 -8.97 5.68
C ASP A 145 -13.32 -7.63 6.35
N LEU A 146 -12.14 -7.52 6.96
CA LEU A 146 -11.66 -6.38 7.76
C LEU A 146 -12.47 -6.09 9.03
N LEU A 147 -13.39 -6.96 9.42
CA LEU A 147 -14.23 -6.78 10.61
C LEU A 147 -13.54 -7.32 11.87
N GLN A 148 -12.64 -8.28 11.71
CA GLN A 148 -11.95 -8.93 12.83
C GLN A 148 -10.45 -8.68 12.73
N LEU A 149 -9.91 -8.09 13.80
CA LEU A 149 -8.49 -7.98 14.03
C LEU A 149 -8.00 -9.30 14.65
N HIS A 150 -7.03 -9.94 13.99
CA HIS A 150 -6.44 -11.19 14.47
C HIS A 150 -5.24 -10.97 15.38
N ALA A 151 -4.36 -10.03 15.01
CA ALA A 151 -3.12 -9.81 15.74
C ALA A 151 -2.57 -8.40 15.49
N ILE A 152 -1.75 -7.94 16.44
CA ILE A 152 -1.03 -6.66 16.37
C ILE A 152 0.44 -6.95 16.66
N ALA A 153 1.32 -6.31 15.89
CA ALA A 153 2.75 -6.28 16.17
C ALA A 153 3.25 -4.85 16.29
N TRP A 154 4.16 -4.63 17.24
CA TRP A 154 5.00 -3.44 17.36
C TRP A 154 6.47 -3.90 17.26
N PRO A 155 6.98 -4.10 16.03
CA PRO A 155 8.33 -4.62 15.87
C PRO A 155 9.35 -3.70 16.54
N PRO A 156 10.21 -4.20 17.46
CA PRO A 156 11.22 -3.35 18.12
C PRO A 156 12.16 -2.66 17.12
N ALA A 157 12.38 -3.27 15.96
CA ALA A 157 13.19 -2.70 14.90
C ALA A 157 12.58 -1.42 14.27
N MET A 158 11.26 -1.19 14.41
CA MET A 158 10.56 0.01 13.94
C MET A 158 10.49 1.12 15.00
N LYS A 159 10.96 0.88 16.23
CA LYS A 159 10.82 1.83 17.35
C LYS A 159 11.46 3.20 17.09
N GLY A 160 12.50 3.26 16.25
CA GLY A 160 13.20 4.50 15.90
C GLY A 160 12.68 5.16 14.63
N TRP A 161 11.68 4.62 13.97
CA TRP A 161 11.10 5.21 12.78
C TRP A 161 10.27 6.44 13.16
N SER A 162 10.26 7.45 12.29
CA SER A 162 9.45 8.64 12.49
C SER A 162 7.96 8.28 12.54
N ARG A 163 7.18 9.07 13.29
CA ARG A 163 5.72 8.89 13.35
C ARG A 163 4.98 9.41 12.12
N ASN A 164 5.71 10.03 11.18
CA ASN A 164 5.18 10.53 9.91
C ASN A 164 6.05 10.03 8.75
N SER A 165 6.56 8.82 8.82
CA SER A 165 7.42 8.20 7.79
C SER A 165 7.67 6.73 8.14
N GLY A 166 6.61 6.03 8.47
CA GLY A 166 6.62 4.69 9.03
C GLY A 166 6.67 3.56 7.97
N PRO A 167 5.89 2.48 8.14
CA PRO A 167 5.87 1.33 7.22
C PRO A 167 5.03 1.63 5.97
N GLU A 168 5.63 2.36 5.01
CA GLU A 168 4.96 2.86 3.80
C GLU A 168 4.75 1.77 2.75
N ALA A 169 5.72 0.87 2.57
CA ALA A 169 5.57 -0.23 1.63
C ALA A 169 5.71 -1.57 2.35
N MET A 170 4.75 -2.46 2.14
CA MET A 170 4.79 -3.80 2.71
C MET A 170 4.37 -4.84 1.69
N VAL A 171 5.22 -5.84 1.49
CA VAL A 171 4.96 -6.94 0.57
C VAL A 171 5.17 -8.29 1.25
N ARG A 172 4.18 -9.18 1.12
CA ARG A 172 4.32 -10.58 1.45
C ARG A 172 4.84 -11.33 0.24
N LEU A 173 5.97 -12.02 0.39
CA LEU A 173 6.54 -12.86 -0.66
C LEU A 173 5.84 -14.23 -0.69
N ASP A 174 5.87 -14.90 -1.84
CA ASP A 174 5.27 -16.22 -2.04
C ASP A 174 5.76 -17.26 -1.01
N GLY A 175 7.02 -17.17 -0.58
CA GLY A 175 7.57 -17.99 0.50
C GLY A 175 7.10 -17.65 1.91
N GLY A 176 6.18 -16.69 2.08
CA GLY A 176 5.63 -16.28 3.38
C GLY A 176 6.49 -15.29 4.16
N ARG A 177 7.66 -14.90 3.64
CA ARG A 177 8.47 -13.80 4.19
C ARG A 177 7.80 -12.45 3.92
N PHE A 178 8.14 -11.42 4.73
CA PHE A 178 7.64 -10.07 4.48
C PHE A 178 8.81 -9.10 4.36
N VAL A 179 8.67 -8.15 3.43
CA VAL A 179 9.56 -6.99 3.33
C VAL A 179 8.75 -5.75 3.66
N VAL A 180 9.32 -4.88 4.51
CA VAL A 180 8.71 -3.61 4.91
C VAL A 180 9.74 -2.51 4.69
N PHE A 181 9.36 -1.45 3.98
CA PHE A 181 10.19 -0.28 3.72
C PHE A 181 9.67 0.91 4.53
N ALA A 182 10.57 1.68 5.12
CA ALA A 182 10.23 2.96 5.72
C ALA A 182 10.38 4.09 4.70
N GLU A 183 9.47 5.04 4.71
CA GLU A 183 9.62 6.25 3.90
C GLU A 183 10.76 7.13 4.42
N GLY A 184 10.72 7.51 5.68
CA GLY A 184 11.56 8.56 6.23
C GLY A 184 12.66 8.11 7.19
N ALA A 185 12.74 6.83 7.55
CA ALA A 185 13.83 6.32 8.38
C ALA A 185 15.09 6.11 7.53
N VAL A 186 15.88 7.15 7.34
CA VAL A 186 17.07 7.15 6.48
C VAL A 186 18.30 6.71 7.27
N ILE A 187 18.98 5.65 6.80
CA ILE A 187 20.22 5.11 7.36
C ILE A 187 21.44 5.71 6.62
N GLY A 188 21.55 7.02 6.52
CA GLY A 188 22.56 7.68 5.69
C GLY A 188 21.98 8.34 4.44
N ALA A 189 22.82 8.92 3.57
CA ALA A 189 22.33 9.65 2.41
C ALA A 189 21.52 8.77 1.47
N GLN A 190 20.22 9.02 1.37
CA GLN A 190 19.29 8.36 0.42
C GLN A 190 19.16 6.83 0.60
N VAL A 191 19.40 6.31 1.80
CA VAL A 191 19.18 4.90 2.12
C VAL A 191 18.07 4.79 3.15
N HIS A 192 16.95 4.26 2.76
CA HIS A 192 15.78 4.03 3.61
C HIS A 192 15.99 2.78 4.47
N ALA A 193 15.52 2.81 5.71
CA ALA A 193 15.47 1.61 6.54
C ALA A 193 14.45 0.63 5.97
N ALA A 194 14.80 -0.64 5.97
CA ALA A 194 13.89 -1.70 5.58
C ALA A 194 14.08 -2.94 6.46
N LEU A 195 13.02 -3.74 6.59
CA LEU A 195 13.01 -4.95 7.40
C LEU A 195 12.63 -6.15 6.53
N LEU A 196 13.30 -7.28 6.75
CA LEU A 196 12.88 -8.57 6.22
C LEU A 196 12.51 -9.49 7.38
N PHE A 197 11.23 -9.86 7.42
CA PHE A 197 10.68 -10.84 8.36
C PHE A 197 10.74 -12.23 7.75
N PRO A 198 11.16 -13.27 8.51
CA PRO A 198 11.19 -14.65 8.03
C PRO A 198 9.79 -15.25 7.84
N GLY A 199 8.75 -14.59 8.32
CA GLY A 199 7.35 -14.99 8.24
C GLY A 199 6.42 -13.86 8.67
N ASP A 200 5.18 -14.19 9.06
CA ASP A 200 4.17 -13.22 9.49
C ASP A 200 4.73 -12.28 10.59
N PRO A 201 4.76 -10.96 10.34
CA PRO A 201 5.27 -9.97 11.31
C PRO A 201 4.52 -9.97 12.65
N THR A 202 3.27 -10.41 12.65
CA THR A 202 2.45 -10.47 13.87
C THR A 202 2.75 -11.69 14.75
N ASN A 203 3.53 -12.64 14.25
CA ASN A 203 4.07 -13.71 15.07
C ASN A 203 5.39 -13.27 15.72
N PRO A 204 5.47 -13.16 17.06
CA PRO A 204 6.67 -12.65 17.75
C PRO A 204 7.93 -13.52 17.57
N ARG A 205 7.79 -14.75 17.06
CA ARG A 205 8.94 -15.62 16.72
C ARG A 205 9.63 -15.21 15.42
N ASN A 206 8.96 -14.45 14.58
CA ASN A 206 9.47 -13.99 13.30
C ASN A 206 10.21 -12.66 13.48
N VAL A 207 11.37 -12.71 14.15
CA VAL A 207 12.22 -11.54 14.37
C VAL A 207 12.83 -11.10 13.03
N PRO A 208 12.61 -9.85 12.58
CA PRO A 208 13.18 -9.37 11.34
C PRO A 208 14.65 -9.03 11.49
N PHE A 209 15.37 -8.99 10.38
CA PHE A 209 16.61 -8.25 10.31
C PHE A 209 16.43 -6.96 9.49
N GLN A 210 17.28 -5.98 9.80
CA GLN A 210 17.30 -4.70 9.12
C GLN A 210 18.28 -4.72 7.95
N PHE A 211 17.91 -4.01 6.87
CA PHE A 211 18.78 -3.72 5.73
C PHE A 211 18.52 -2.29 5.23
N GLY A 212 19.38 -1.79 4.37
CA GLY A 212 19.21 -0.51 3.70
C GLY A 212 18.56 -0.69 2.32
N TYR A 213 17.63 0.19 1.98
CA TYR A 213 17.08 0.30 0.63
C TYR A 213 17.45 1.64 0.00
N ARG A 214 18.03 1.60 -1.20
CA ARG A 214 18.35 2.81 -1.97
C ARG A 214 17.35 2.97 -3.10
N ALA A 215 16.62 4.08 -3.07
CA ALA A 215 15.73 4.46 -4.16
C ALA A 215 16.50 4.64 -5.48
N PRO A 216 15.87 4.39 -6.65
CA PRO A 216 16.55 4.40 -7.94
C PRO A 216 17.01 5.79 -8.36
N LEU A 217 16.38 6.84 -7.85
CA LEU A 217 16.65 8.24 -8.18
C LEU A 217 16.72 9.10 -6.90
N PRO A 218 17.51 10.18 -6.89
CA PRO A 218 17.60 11.10 -5.76
C PRO A 218 16.28 11.78 -5.43
N GLY A 219 15.95 11.84 -4.13
CA GLY A 219 14.75 12.52 -3.61
C GLY A 219 13.46 11.73 -3.78
N TYR A 220 13.52 10.52 -4.34
CA TYR A 220 12.38 9.62 -4.36
C TYR A 220 12.32 8.77 -3.09
N VAL A 221 11.11 8.56 -2.59
CA VAL A 221 10.82 7.75 -1.40
C VAL A 221 9.90 6.59 -1.77
N PRO A 222 10.07 5.39 -1.18
CA PRO A 222 9.19 4.25 -1.43
C PRO A 222 7.81 4.49 -0.83
N THR A 223 6.75 4.15 -1.58
CA THR A 223 5.35 4.31 -1.16
C THR A 223 4.57 3.00 -1.14
N ASP A 224 4.81 2.07 -2.07
CA ASP A 224 4.22 0.72 -2.02
C ASP A 224 5.12 -0.27 -2.77
N ALA A 225 4.89 -1.56 -2.54
CA ALA A 225 5.61 -2.63 -3.21
C ALA A 225 4.72 -3.84 -3.47
N ALA A 226 5.04 -4.57 -4.55
CA ALA A 226 4.39 -5.83 -4.87
C ALA A 226 5.41 -6.84 -5.39
N GLN A 227 5.09 -8.14 -5.30
CA GLN A 227 5.93 -9.17 -5.89
C GLN A 227 5.57 -9.39 -7.36
N LEU A 228 6.59 -9.46 -8.21
CA LEU A 228 6.47 -9.85 -9.62
C LEU A 228 6.33 -11.37 -9.75
N PRO A 229 5.76 -11.87 -10.86
CA PRO A 229 5.61 -13.32 -11.10
C PRO A 229 6.92 -14.11 -11.15
N ASP A 230 8.05 -13.46 -11.34
CA ASP A 230 9.38 -14.06 -11.33
C ASP A 230 10.05 -14.06 -9.94
N GLY A 231 9.34 -13.58 -8.92
CA GLY A 231 9.79 -13.53 -7.53
C GLY A 231 10.50 -12.24 -7.13
N ARG A 232 10.90 -11.39 -8.10
CA ARG A 232 11.45 -10.06 -7.80
C ARG A 232 10.37 -9.14 -7.23
N LEU A 233 10.79 -8.01 -6.67
CA LEU A 233 9.90 -6.97 -6.17
C LEU A 233 9.83 -5.83 -7.18
N VAL A 234 8.64 -5.28 -7.36
CA VAL A 234 8.46 -3.94 -7.88
C VAL A 234 8.18 -3.00 -6.72
N VAL A 235 8.88 -1.87 -6.68
CA VAL A 235 8.72 -0.82 -5.66
C VAL A 235 8.31 0.45 -6.37
N LEU A 236 7.21 1.04 -5.91
CA LEU A 236 6.73 2.34 -6.32
C LEU A 236 7.37 3.41 -5.44
N HIS A 237 7.69 4.54 -6.05
CA HIS A 237 8.27 5.69 -5.37
C HIS A 237 7.56 6.95 -5.82
N ARG A 238 7.52 7.94 -4.93
CA ARG A 238 7.09 9.29 -5.24
C ARG A 238 8.17 10.32 -4.94
N ARG A 239 8.07 11.46 -5.57
CA ARG A 239 8.81 12.67 -5.25
C ARG A 239 7.90 13.88 -5.47
N PHE A 240 7.96 14.82 -4.56
CA PHE A 240 7.34 16.13 -4.74
C PHE A 240 8.42 17.21 -4.93
N GLY A 241 8.27 18.03 -5.97
CA GLY A 241 9.11 19.19 -6.22
C GLY A 241 8.25 20.45 -6.32
N LEU A 242 8.69 21.53 -5.67
CA LEU A 242 7.95 22.81 -5.65
C LEU A 242 7.67 23.38 -7.04
N PHE A 243 8.52 23.11 -8.01
CA PHE A 243 8.39 23.61 -9.39
C PHE A 243 7.90 22.55 -10.37
N ASP A 244 8.13 21.28 -10.06
CA ASP A 244 7.87 20.14 -10.96
C ASP A 244 6.61 19.38 -10.58
N GLY A 245 6.03 19.65 -9.39
CA GLY A 245 4.91 18.89 -8.86
C GLY A 245 5.29 17.46 -8.47
N PHE A 246 4.31 16.55 -8.53
CA PHE A 246 4.52 15.14 -8.24
C PHE A 246 5.19 14.42 -9.42
N SER A 247 6.02 13.46 -9.08
CA SER A 247 6.59 12.48 -10.00
C SER A 247 6.67 11.12 -9.32
N ALA A 248 6.59 10.06 -10.12
CA ALA A 248 6.67 8.68 -9.64
C ALA A 248 7.80 7.93 -10.35
N ALA A 249 8.44 7.02 -9.64
CA ALA A 249 9.41 6.09 -10.21
C ALA A 249 9.05 4.65 -9.84
N VAL A 250 9.24 3.75 -10.79
CA VAL A 250 9.07 2.31 -10.59
C VAL A 250 10.43 1.66 -10.68
N ALA A 251 10.77 0.85 -9.68
CA ALA A 251 12.03 0.12 -9.65
C ALA A 251 11.82 -1.37 -9.39
N ILE A 252 12.77 -2.20 -9.83
CA ILE A 252 12.81 -3.63 -9.54
C ILE A 252 13.93 -3.92 -8.56
N VAL A 253 13.65 -4.78 -7.59
CA VAL A 253 14.59 -5.26 -6.56
C VAL A 253 14.60 -6.78 -6.57
N ASP A 254 15.78 -7.38 -6.58
CA ASP A 254 15.91 -8.83 -6.36
C ASP A 254 15.98 -9.10 -4.85
N PRO A 255 14.97 -9.78 -4.27
CA PRO A 255 14.97 -10.10 -2.84
C PRO A 255 16.07 -11.09 -2.43
N ALA A 256 16.70 -11.78 -3.37
CA ALA A 256 17.85 -12.63 -3.09
C ALA A 256 19.11 -11.82 -2.71
N MET A 257 19.17 -10.56 -3.10
CA MET A 257 20.27 -9.64 -2.76
C MET A 257 20.12 -9.01 -1.37
N ILE A 258 18.99 -9.20 -0.70
CA ILE A 258 18.72 -8.65 0.64
C ILE A 258 19.51 -9.46 1.68
N THR A 259 20.44 -8.80 2.36
CA THR A 259 21.26 -9.38 3.42
C THR A 259 21.19 -8.56 4.70
N PRO A 260 21.37 -9.20 5.88
CA PRO A 260 21.37 -8.47 7.16
C PRO A 260 22.43 -7.36 7.18
N GLY A 261 22.00 -6.12 7.47
CA GLY A 261 22.87 -4.93 7.52
C GLY A 261 23.40 -4.46 6.16
N GLY A 262 23.11 -5.19 5.07
CA GLY A 262 23.48 -4.80 3.71
C GLY A 262 22.63 -3.66 3.16
N THR A 263 22.94 -3.19 1.95
CA THR A 263 22.11 -2.22 1.21
C THR A 263 21.82 -2.78 -0.18
N VAL A 264 20.53 -2.78 -0.56
CA VAL A 264 20.08 -3.14 -1.89
C VAL A 264 19.56 -1.89 -2.62
N GLY A 265 19.86 -1.75 -3.92
CA GLY A 265 19.33 -0.69 -4.77
C GLY A 265 18.20 -1.18 -5.66
N GLY A 266 17.28 -0.28 -5.99
CA GLY A 266 16.27 -0.52 -7.00
C GLY A 266 16.81 -0.24 -8.41
N GLU A 267 16.65 -1.17 -9.35
CA GLU A 267 16.88 -0.95 -10.79
C GLU A 267 15.71 -0.14 -11.36
N LEU A 268 15.99 1.06 -11.90
CA LEU A 268 14.95 1.93 -12.48
C LEU A 268 14.29 1.27 -13.69
N VAL A 269 12.98 1.18 -13.64
CA VAL A 269 12.11 0.68 -14.73
C VAL A 269 11.51 1.83 -15.53
N ALA A 270 10.98 2.82 -14.84
CA ALA A 270 10.36 4.00 -15.44
C ALA A 270 10.31 5.17 -14.46
N GLU A 271 10.31 6.39 -14.99
CA GLU A 271 10.04 7.63 -14.27
C GLU A 271 8.86 8.34 -14.95
N LEU A 272 7.77 8.56 -14.23
CA LEU A 272 6.63 9.36 -14.66
C LEU A 272 6.76 10.75 -14.04
N LYS A 273 6.73 11.77 -14.88
CA LYS A 273 6.80 13.18 -14.45
C LYS A 273 6.07 14.07 -15.46
N PRO A 274 5.64 15.27 -15.09
CA PRO A 274 5.05 16.21 -16.03
C PRO A 274 5.89 16.38 -17.30
N PRO A 275 5.27 16.45 -18.52
CA PRO A 275 3.83 16.61 -18.76
C PRO A 275 3.01 15.31 -18.72
N LEU A 276 3.61 14.14 -18.41
CA LEU A 276 2.85 12.90 -18.33
C LEU A 276 1.77 12.99 -17.23
N THR A 277 0.67 12.26 -17.44
CA THR A 277 -0.37 12.08 -16.41
C THR A 277 0.21 11.33 -15.22
N VAL A 278 0.50 12.07 -14.17
CA VAL A 278 1.02 11.59 -12.89
C VAL A 278 0.45 12.44 -11.76
N ASP A 279 0.40 11.92 -10.59
CA ASP A 279 0.03 12.60 -9.34
C ASP A 279 0.81 11.94 -8.19
N ASN A 280 0.41 12.14 -6.95
CA ASN A 280 1.00 11.52 -5.76
C ASN A 280 0.77 9.99 -5.78
N MET A 281 1.56 9.23 -6.55
CA MET A 281 1.38 7.78 -6.73
C MET A 281 1.82 7.03 -5.48
N GLU A 282 0.85 6.36 -4.81
CA GLU A 282 1.08 5.75 -3.51
C GLU A 282 0.84 4.24 -3.49
N GLY A 283 -0.06 3.71 -4.31
CA GLY A 283 -0.36 2.27 -4.31
C GLY A 283 0.01 1.58 -5.61
N ILE A 284 0.59 0.36 -5.51
CA ILE A 284 0.90 -0.49 -6.66
C ILE A 284 0.41 -1.92 -6.46
N SER A 285 -0.13 -2.52 -7.50
CA SER A 285 -0.52 -3.93 -7.54
C SER A 285 -0.07 -4.60 -8.82
N VAL A 286 0.37 -5.85 -8.71
CA VAL A 286 0.81 -6.68 -9.83
C VAL A 286 -0.20 -7.79 -10.07
N VAL A 287 -0.63 -7.95 -11.32
CA VAL A 287 -1.47 -9.07 -11.76
C VAL A 287 -0.96 -9.67 -13.07
N ARG A 288 -1.36 -10.90 -13.38
CA ARG A 288 -1.14 -11.52 -14.69
C ARG A 288 -2.41 -11.49 -15.51
N GLU A 289 -2.33 -10.92 -16.71
CA GLU A 289 -3.42 -10.89 -17.67
C GLU A 289 -2.91 -11.36 -19.06
N GLY A 290 -3.48 -12.39 -19.59
CA GLY A 290 -3.10 -12.91 -20.91
C GLY A 290 -1.61 -13.22 -21.04
N GLY A 291 -0.98 -13.74 -19.99
CA GLY A 291 0.44 -14.06 -19.94
C GLY A 291 1.39 -12.89 -19.69
N ARG A 292 0.87 -11.65 -19.69
CA ARG A 292 1.64 -10.42 -19.44
C ARG A 292 1.63 -10.04 -17.96
N THR A 293 2.70 -9.38 -17.51
CA THR A 293 2.75 -8.75 -16.19
C THR A 293 2.13 -7.36 -16.28
N ILE A 294 1.07 -7.13 -15.51
CA ILE A 294 0.34 -5.87 -15.46
C ILE A 294 0.59 -5.20 -14.13
N LEU A 295 0.92 -3.92 -14.18
CA LEU A 295 1.03 -3.03 -13.03
C LEU A 295 -0.20 -2.12 -13.00
N TRP A 296 -0.88 -2.10 -11.87
CA TRP A 296 -1.89 -1.12 -11.53
C TRP A 296 -1.31 -0.17 -10.51
N MET A 297 -1.48 1.13 -10.71
CA MET A 297 -1.04 2.16 -9.77
C MET A 297 -2.19 3.09 -9.44
N ILE A 298 -2.30 3.51 -8.18
CA ILE A 298 -3.28 4.49 -7.71
C ILE A 298 -2.55 5.66 -7.06
N SER A 299 -3.10 6.89 -7.21
CA SER A 299 -2.60 8.06 -6.51
C SER A 299 -3.47 8.43 -5.32
N ASP A 300 -2.83 8.98 -4.31
CA ASP A 300 -3.45 9.75 -3.24
C ASP A 300 -3.74 11.17 -3.75
N ASP A 301 -4.95 11.67 -3.53
CA ASP A 301 -5.33 13.04 -3.83
C ASP A 301 -5.19 13.99 -2.60
N ASN A 302 -4.60 13.48 -1.49
CA ASN A 302 -4.45 14.21 -0.23
C ASN A 302 -5.75 14.93 0.22
N GLN A 303 -6.89 14.51 -0.33
CA GLN A 303 -8.18 15.19 -0.20
C GLN A 303 -8.10 16.69 -0.63
N MET A 304 -7.17 17.03 -1.53
CA MET A 304 -6.95 18.37 -2.05
C MET A 304 -7.63 18.58 -3.40
N PRO A 305 -8.34 19.68 -3.64
CA PRO A 305 -9.08 19.88 -4.90
C PRO A 305 -8.23 19.93 -6.17
N ILE A 306 -6.93 20.16 -6.03
CA ILE A 306 -5.98 20.26 -7.15
C ILE A 306 -5.30 18.94 -7.49
N GLU A 307 -5.40 17.95 -6.62
CA GLU A 307 -4.85 16.61 -6.80
C GLU A 307 -5.94 15.63 -7.25
N ARG A 308 -5.52 14.52 -7.84
CA ARG A 308 -6.46 13.59 -8.49
C ARG A 308 -6.24 12.19 -7.98
N THR A 309 -7.31 11.46 -7.72
CA THR A 309 -7.25 10.02 -7.59
C THR A 309 -7.14 9.41 -9.00
N LEU A 310 -5.93 9.10 -9.43
CA LEU A 310 -5.64 8.42 -10.69
C LEU A 310 -5.55 6.91 -10.49
N LEU A 311 -6.08 6.14 -11.44
CA LEU A 311 -5.87 4.69 -11.53
C LEU A 311 -5.24 4.40 -12.90
N LEU A 312 -3.97 4.02 -12.92
CA LEU A 312 -3.19 3.81 -14.13
C LEU A 312 -2.86 2.33 -14.32
N LYS A 313 -2.90 1.86 -15.56
CA LYS A 313 -2.63 0.47 -15.97
C LYS A 313 -1.49 0.41 -16.97
N PHE A 314 -0.46 -0.37 -16.65
CA PHE A 314 0.68 -0.60 -17.53
C PHE A 314 0.96 -2.09 -17.71
N THR A 315 1.61 -2.46 -18.82
CA THR A 315 2.36 -3.72 -18.91
C THR A 315 3.84 -3.45 -18.69
N LEU A 316 4.50 -4.36 -18.01
CA LEU A 316 5.95 -4.38 -17.84
C LEU A 316 6.54 -5.26 -18.94
N ASP A 317 7.37 -4.66 -19.79
CA ASP A 317 8.08 -5.32 -20.90
C ASP A 317 9.47 -5.79 -20.46
#